data_542222af1047e24de511a61cb98ab3b8
#
_entry.id   542222af1047e24de511a61cb98ab3b8
#
_cell.length_a   1.000
_cell.length_b   1.000
_cell.length_c   1.000
_cell.angle_alpha   90.00
_cell.angle_beta   90.00
_cell.angle_gamma   90.00
#
_symmetry.space_group_name_H-M   'P 1'
#
loop_
_entity.id
_entity.type
_entity.pdbx_description
1 polymer ?
#
loop_
_entity_poly.entity_id
_entity_poly.type
_entity_poly.pdbx_seq_one_letter_code
_entity_poly.pdbx_strand_id
1 'polypeptide(L)'
;KQSDKTAYVLWEPQVSQAKQLPGVEVILDSSRIKGLIVDVLVARREYLRDHPDKVRAVVEAYSRAAHHYRSQPGGFAKLVKSDDPNLSDAEAKSLVDGIQWENTLENYAHFGLVRGAAAGGQPNLEDMIANVTDVLIKTDAIGSDPLGGRHSSLYFDQILTDMKADNFHPGNRMNLIEGLGQGTGDLQGVRTNAHLGTLSDDQWTTLQSVGDLDVPSIGFRRGSAAISLSGEHELKRLKKMLDSFPSFYLRVVGQARAVGDPEANRRLARSRAESVVSFLNTEGVNADRIRTEAAPAASRSGSAQSVRFELGQVPY
;
A
#
# COMPACT_ATOMS: atom_id res chain seq x y z
N LYS A 1 51.03 -7.39 -8.75
CA LYS A 1 50.19 -6.73 -9.77
C LYS A 1 48.77 -7.09 -9.46
N GLN A 2 48.00 -6.15 -8.90
CA GLN A 2 46.57 -6.30 -8.78
C GLN A 2 45.97 -6.42 -10.17
N SER A 3 45.11 -7.41 -10.36
CA SER A 3 44.37 -7.58 -11.62
C SER A 3 43.48 -6.35 -11.81
N ASP A 4 43.55 -5.72 -13.01
CA ASP A 4 42.68 -4.56 -13.34
C ASP A 4 41.18 -4.91 -13.41
N LYS A 5 40.81 -6.15 -13.05
CA LYS A 5 39.44 -6.67 -13.07
C LYS A 5 39.12 -7.34 -11.75
N THR A 6 38.78 -6.51 -10.74
CA THR A 6 38.35 -6.99 -9.43
C THR A 6 36.95 -6.50 -9.16
N ALA A 7 36.04 -7.40 -8.78
CA ALA A 7 34.69 -7.06 -8.32
C ALA A 7 34.60 -7.19 -6.81
N TYR A 8 33.92 -6.24 -6.20
CA TYR A 8 33.68 -6.21 -4.76
C TYR A 8 32.18 -6.20 -4.51
N VAL A 9 31.75 -6.87 -3.45
CA VAL A 9 30.40 -6.76 -2.90
C VAL A 9 30.50 -5.85 -1.70
N LEU A 10 29.83 -4.72 -1.75
CA LEU A 10 29.91 -3.67 -0.74
C LEU A 10 28.49 -3.29 -0.27
N TRP A 11 28.42 -2.72 0.91
CA TRP A 11 27.25 -2.13 1.51
C TRP A 11 27.38 -0.61 1.61
N GLU A 12 26.30 0.11 1.82
CA GLU A 12 26.39 1.53 2.19
C GLU A 12 26.97 1.68 3.62
N PRO A 13 27.83 2.68 3.87
CA PRO A 13 28.24 3.79 2.99
C PRO A 13 29.41 3.46 2.04
N GLN A 14 29.99 2.25 2.09
CA GLN A 14 31.18 1.89 1.31
C GLN A 14 30.91 1.95 -0.21
N VAL A 15 29.69 1.66 -0.67
CA VAL A 15 29.30 1.80 -2.08
C VAL A 15 29.42 3.25 -2.53
N SER A 16 28.87 4.18 -1.74
CA SER A 16 28.95 5.62 -2.03
C SER A 16 30.40 6.14 -2.03
N GLN A 17 31.23 5.64 -1.12
CA GLN A 17 32.67 5.98 -1.07
C GLN A 17 33.43 5.41 -2.28
N ALA A 18 33.15 4.15 -2.64
CA ALA A 18 33.78 3.51 -3.79
C ALA A 18 33.44 4.20 -5.13
N LYS A 19 32.22 4.69 -5.29
CA LYS A 19 31.78 5.46 -6.47
C LYS A 19 32.57 6.75 -6.69
N GLN A 20 33.23 7.28 -5.67
CA GLN A 20 34.06 8.48 -5.76
C GLN A 20 35.47 8.18 -6.32
N LEU A 21 35.83 6.89 -6.38
CA LEU A 21 37.17 6.48 -6.90
C LEU A 21 37.14 6.40 -8.41
N PRO A 22 38.19 6.92 -9.10
CA PRO A 22 38.29 6.82 -10.55
C PRO A 22 38.34 5.37 -11.04
N GLY A 23 37.54 5.04 -12.05
CA GLY A 23 37.50 3.71 -12.66
C GLY A 23 36.68 2.66 -11.89
N VAL A 24 35.91 3.08 -10.90
CA VAL A 24 34.96 2.21 -10.20
C VAL A 24 33.57 2.40 -10.75
N GLU A 25 32.92 1.32 -11.12
CA GLU A 25 31.54 1.30 -11.63
C GLU A 25 30.70 0.26 -10.88
N VAL A 26 29.42 0.59 -10.65
CA VAL A 26 28.45 -0.36 -10.10
C VAL A 26 27.92 -1.25 -11.22
N ILE A 27 28.26 -2.52 -11.17
CA ILE A 27 27.85 -3.53 -12.16
C ILE A 27 26.43 -3.99 -11.90
N LEU A 28 26.09 -4.19 -10.60
CA LEU A 28 24.81 -4.68 -10.14
C LEU A 28 24.51 -4.09 -8.77
N ASP A 29 23.29 -3.65 -8.55
CA ASP A 29 22.79 -3.22 -7.23
C ASP A 29 21.45 -3.89 -6.90
N SER A 30 21.11 -3.91 -5.61
CA SER A 30 19.90 -4.56 -5.11
C SER A 30 18.61 -3.84 -5.52
N SER A 31 18.66 -2.61 -6.02
CA SER A 31 17.47 -1.86 -6.46
C SER A 31 16.75 -2.53 -7.62
N ARG A 32 17.49 -3.33 -8.42
CA ARG A 32 16.97 -4.08 -9.57
C ARG A 32 16.45 -5.47 -9.21
N ILE A 33 16.69 -5.92 -7.97
CA ILE A 33 16.38 -7.28 -7.53
C ILE A 33 15.55 -7.21 -6.26
N LYS A 34 14.24 -6.99 -6.43
CA LYS A 34 13.31 -6.96 -5.31
C LYS A 34 13.27 -8.31 -4.59
N GLY A 35 13.27 -8.27 -3.27
CA GLY A 35 13.05 -9.42 -2.42
C GLY A 35 14.25 -10.34 -2.18
N LEU A 36 15.46 -10.01 -2.65
CA LEU A 36 16.68 -10.75 -2.30
C LEU A 36 17.34 -10.27 -1.01
N ILE A 37 17.24 -8.97 -0.74
CA ILE A 37 17.78 -8.36 0.48
C ILE A 37 16.62 -7.64 1.15
N VAL A 38 16.29 -8.06 2.36
CA VAL A 38 15.24 -7.46 3.18
C VAL A 38 15.77 -7.23 4.58
N ASP A 39 15.49 -6.04 5.11
CA ASP A 39 15.72 -5.73 6.50
C ASP A 39 14.53 -6.19 7.33
N VAL A 40 14.80 -6.78 8.49
CA VAL A 40 13.77 -7.38 9.33
C VAL A 40 13.91 -6.94 10.79
N LEU A 41 12.79 -6.80 11.47
CA LEU A 41 12.75 -6.66 12.92
C LEU A 41 12.84 -8.06 13.56
N VAL A 42 13.79 -8.25 14.46
CA VAL A 42 14.02 -9.52 15.14
C VAL A 42 13.71 -9.39 16.63
N ALA A 43 12.91 -10.30 17.15
CA ALA A 43 12.61 -10.41 18.56
C ALA A 43 12.88 -11.83 19.07
N ARG A 44 13.25 -11.98 20.33
CA ARG A 44 13.34 -13.30 20.98
C ARG A 44 11.93 -13.90 21.06
N ARG A 45 11.80 -15.19 20.75
CA ARG A 45 10.50 -15.89 20.80
C ARG A 45 9.84 -15.82 22.17
N GLU A 46 10.63 -15.94 23.23
CA GLU A 46 10.15 -15.82 24.62
C GLU A 46 9.59 -14.41 24.88
N TYR A 47 10.34 -13.37 24.47
CA TYR A 47 9.89 -12.00 24.65
C TYR A 47 8.62 -11.69 23.86
N LEU A 48 8.53 -12.20 22.63
CA LEU A 48 7.35 -12.07 21.77
C LEU A 48 6.11 -12.74 22.41
N ARG A 49 6.29 -13.93 23.01
CA ARG A 49 5.23 -14.65 23.71
C ARG A 49 4.78 -13.94 25.01
N ASP A 50 5.75 -13.45 25.78
CA ASP A 50 5.49 -12.91 27.13
C ASP A 50 5.10 -11.41 27.10
N HIS A 51 5.42 -10.70 26.01
CA HIS A 51 5.20 -9.26 25.86
C HIS A 51 4.69 -8.89 24.45
N PRO A 52 3.65 -9.53 23.91
CA PRO A 52 3.18 -9.28 22.55
C PRO A 52 2.76 -7.82 22.35
N ASP A 53 2.12 -7.20 23.35
CA ASP A 53 1.68 -5.80 23.27
C ASP A 53 2.86 -4.82 23.12
N LYS A 54 3.99 -5.10 23.79
CA LYS A 54 5.19 -4.26 23.67
C LYS A 54 5.82 -4.39 22.28
N VAL A 55 5.87 -5.61 21.74
CA VAL A 55 6.38 -5.84 20.38
C VAL A 55 5.46 -5.19 19.36
N ARG A 56 4.14 -5.32 19.53
CA ARG A 56 3.15 -4.63 18.70
C ARG A 56 3.37 -3.11 18.74
N ALA A 57 3.54 -2.52 19.93
CA ALA A 57 3.78 -1.09 20.06
C ALA A 57 5.04 -0.63 19.30
N VAL A 58 6.10 -1.44 19.29
CA VAL A 58 7.32 -1.16 18.51
C VAL A 58 7.02 -1.22 17.00
N VAL A 59 6.30 -2.25 16.52
CA VAL A 59 5.94 -2.39 15.11
C VAL A 59 5.04 -1.23 14.65
N GLU A 60 4.08 -0.83 15.48
CA GLU A 60 3.23 0.33 15.19
C GLU A 60 4.03 1.63 15.15
N ALA A 61 4.95 1.85 16.10
CA ALA A 61 5.81 3.03 16.13
C ALA A 61 6.73 3.09 14.90
N TYR A 62 7.32 1.96 14.51
CA TYR A 62 8.11 1.83 13.29
C TYR A 62 7.26 2.18 12.04
N SER A 63 6.07 1.60 11.92
CA SER A 63 5.16 1.86 10.80
C SER A 63 4.78 3.35 10.71
N ARG A 64 4.55 4.01 11.85
CA ARG A 64 4.27 5.46 11.91
C ARG A 64 5.48 6.29 11.50
N ALA A 65 6.67 5.91 11.93
CA ALA A 65 7.91 6.59 11.57
C ALA A 65 8.18 6.44 10.07
N ALA A 66 8.08 5.23 9.52
CA ALA A 66 8.24 4.97 8.10
C ALA A 66 7.23 5.79 7.26
N HIS A 67 5.95 5.81 7.64
CA HIS A 67 4.92 6.61 6.99
C HIS A 67 5.24 8.12 7.03
N HIS A 68 5.67 8.64 8.18
CA HIS A 68 6.03 10.05 8.35
C HIS A 68 7.21 10.45 7.47
N TYR A 69 8.30 9.68 7.51
CA TYR A 69 9.53 10.03 6.82
C TYR A 69 9.52 9.73 5.31
N ARG A 70 8.67 8.82 4.83
CA ARG A 70 8.42 8.68 3.39
C ARG A 70 7.87 9.98 2.77
N SER A 71 7.04 10.71 3.51
CA SER A 71 6.53 12.02 3.06
C SER A 71 7.52 13.17 3.30
N GLN A 72 8.55 12.97 4.13
CA GLN A 72 9.51 14.00 4.52
C GLN A 72 10.97 13.46 4.51
N PRO A 73 11.48 13.01 3.35
CA PRO A 73 12.80 12.38 3.27
C PRO A 73 13.95 13.28 3.73
N GLY A 74 13.84 14.60 3.52
CA GLY A 74 14.82 15.57 4.01
C GLY A 74 14.88 15.67 5.55
N GLY A 75 13.77 15.41 6.24
CA GLY A 75 13.73 15.34 7.69
C GLY A 75 14.48 14.11 8.20
N PHE A 76 14.32 12.98 7.52
CA PHE A 76 15.01 11.74 7.88
C PHE A 76 16.53 11.83 7.64
N ALA A 77 16.98 12.41 6.54
CA ALA A 77 18.41 12.62 6.29
C ALA A 77 19.10 13.45 7.39
N LYS A 78 18.39 14.46 7.94
CA LYS A 78 18.89 15.23 9.09
C LYS A 78 19.07 14.37 10.35
N LEU A 79 18.14 13.44 10.61
CA LEU A 79 18.28 12.51 11.75
C LEU A 79 19.45 11.55 11.55
N VAL A 80 19.62 10.98 10.35
CA VAL A 80 20.75 10.11 10.02
C VAL A 80 22.07 10.85 10.24
N LYS A 81 22.17 12.10 9.80
CA LYS A 81 23.36 12.93 10.06
C LYS A 81 23.56 13.23 11.53
N SER A 82 22.48 13.42 12.28
CA SER A 82 22.57 13.66 13.74
C SER A 82 23.07 12.42 14.49
N ASP A 83 22.72 11.23 13.99
CA ASP A 83 23.17 9.95 14.57
C ASP A 83 24.64 9.65 14.21
N ASP A 84 25.06 9.96 12.97
CA ASP A 84 26.47 9.89 12.56
C ASP A 84 26.95 11.27 12.04
N PRO A 85 27.57 12.08 12.92
CA PRO A 85 28.08 13.41 12.59
C PRO A 85 29.22 13.43 11.53
N ASN A 86 29.83 12.27 11.25
CA ASN A 86 30.91 12.17 10.26
C ASN A 86 30.35 12.19 8.82
N LEU A 87 29.05 11.92 8.64
CA LEU A 87 28.42 12.01 7.33
C LEU A 87 28.26 13.47 6.91
N SER A 88 28.50 13.74 5.63
CA SER A 88 28.06 15.00 5.00
C SER A 88 26.53 14.98 4.77
N ASP A 89 25.94 16.12 4.53
CA ASP A 89 24.50 16.23 4.19
C ASP A 89 24.17 15.41 2.92
N ALA A 90 25.07 15.40 1.95
CA ALA A 90 24.93 14.67 0.71
C ALA A 90 24.97 13.14 0.94
N GLU A 91 25.87 12.67 1.79
CA GLU A 91 25.96 11.25 2.14
C GLU A 91 24.74 10.79 2.93
N ALA A 92 24.31 11.55 3.95
CA ALA A 92 23.11 11.25 4.71
C ALA A 92 21.86 11.17 3.80
N LYS A 93 21.76 12.12 2.85
CA LYS A 93 20.67 12.09 1.86
C LYS A 93 20.77 10.88 0.94
N SER A 94 21.96 10.55 0.44
CA SER A 94 22.18 9.39 -0.43
C SER A 94 21.82 8.07 0.26
N LEU A 95 22.15 7.94 1.54
CA LEU A 95 21.77 6.78 2.35
C LEU A 95 20.24 6.61 2.44
N VAL A 96 19.54 7.71 2.72
CA VAL A 96 18.06 7.67 2.82
C VAL A 96 17.40 7.39 1.48
N ASP A 97 17.89 8.01 0.41
CA ASP A 97 17.36 7.81 -0.95
C ASP A 97 17.67 6.41 -1.50
N GLY A 98 18.72 5.76 -0.99
CA GLY A 98 19.13 4.40 -1.37
C GLY A 98 18.27 3.30 -0.74
N ILE A 99 17.48 3.60 0.29
CA ILE A 99 16.63 2.62 0.98
C ILE A 99 15.22 2.61 0.37
N GLN A 100 14.77 1.45 -0.06
CA GLN A 100 13.38 1.24 -0.46
C GLN A 100 12.56 0.90 0.78
N TRP A 101 11.91 1.91 1.35
CA TRP A 101 11.06 1.78 2.53
C TRP A 101 9.73 1.11 2.17
N GLU A 102 9.48 -0.05 2.75
CA GLU A 102 8.19 -0.71 2.62
C GLU A 102 7.14 -0.02 3.51
N ASN A 103 5.96 0.21 2.95
CA ASN A 103 4.82 0.73 3.72
C ASN A 103 4.08 -0.39 4.47
N THR A 104 3.11 -0.03 5.30
CA THR A 104 2.35 -0.99 6.10
C THR A 104 1.60 -2.01 5.22
N LEU A 105 1.02 -1.59 4.09
CA LEU A 105 0.30 -2.48 3.18
C LEU A 105 1.25 -3.41 2.42
N GLU A 106 2.42 -2.92 2.02
CA GLU A 106 3.48 -3.73 1.43
C GLU A 106 3.97 -4.79 2.41
N ASN A 107 4.14 -4.43 3.69
CA ASN A 107 4.44 -5.41 4.74
C ASN A 107 3.32 -6.46 4.88
N TYR A 108 2.04 -6.07 4.88
CA TYR A 108 0.95 -7.04 4.87
C TYR A 108 1.00 -7.98 3.65
N ALA A 109 1.39 -7.46 2.49
CA ALA A 109 1.55 -8.27 1.27
C ALA A 109 2.73 -9.26 1.39
N HIS A 110 3.88 -8.81 1.89
CA HIS A 110 5.04 -9.68 2.14
C HIS A 110 4.71 -10.84 3.08
N PHE A 111 3.93 -10.59 4.11
CA PHE A 111 3.50 -11.63 5.06
C PHE A 111 2.27 -12.43 4.56
N GLY A 112 1.82 -12.23 3.31
CA GLY A 112 0.72 -12.99 2.72
C GLY A 112 -0.67 -12.62 3.24
N LEU A 113 -0.79 -11.53 4.01
CA LEU A 113 -2.05 -11.08 4.63
C LEU A 113 -2.98 -10.37 3.62
N VAL A 114 -2.45 -9.94 2.48
CA VAL A 114 -3.20 -9.42 1.34
C VAL A 114 -2.72 -10.12 0.06
N ARG A 115 -3.64 -10.34 -0.90
CA ARG A 115 -3.37 -11.09 -2.13
C ARG A 115 -3.92 -10.35 -3.35
N GLY A 116 -3.48 -10.78 -4.53
CA GLY A 116 -3.95 -10.24 -5.81
C GLY A 116 -3.51 -8.80 -6.04
N ALA A 117 -4.38 -7.97 -6.62
CA ALA A 117 -4.07 -6.58 -6.92
C ALA A 117 -3.70 -5.76 -5.68
N ALA A 118 -4.28 -6.06 -4.53
CA ALA A 118 -3.97 -5.40 -3.26
C ALA A 118 -2.54 -5.66 -2.77
N ALA A 119 -1.89 -6.72 -3.25
CA ALA A 119 -0.48 -7.00 -2.92
C ALA A 119 0.52 -6.13 -3.71
N GLY A 120 0.06 -5.36 -4.71
CA GLY A 120 0.93 -4.47 -5.48
C GLY A 120 2.09 -5.15 -6.19
N GLY A 121 2.01 -6.48 -6.43
CA GLY A 121 3.10 -7.26 -7.00
C GLY A 121 4.26 -7.55 -6.03
N GLN A 122 4.08 -7.31 -4.74
CA GLN A 122 5.10 -7.63 -3.73
C GLN A 122 5.29 -9.16 -3.61
N PRO A 123 6.53 -9.65 -3.55
CA PRO A 123 6.81 -11.06 -3.34
C PRO A 123 6.39 -11.49 -1.93
N ASN A 124 5.80 -12.67 -1.82
CA ASN A 124 5.49 -13.27 -0.53
C ASN A 124 6.79 -13.74 0.18
N LEU A 125 6.90 -13.48 1.47
CA LEU A 125 8.09 -13.82 2.26
C LEU A 125 8.35 -15.32 2.30
N GLU A 126 7.32 -16.16 2.35
CA GLU A 126 7.46 -17.61 2.32
C GLU A 126 8.09 -18.09 1.00
N ASP A 127 7.63 -17.56 -0.13
CA ASP A 127 8.20 -17.85 -1.45
C ASP A 127 9.63 -17.34 -1.57
N MET A 128 9.93 -16.16 -1.00
CA MET A 128 11.29 -15.62 -0.97
C MET A 128 12.25 -16.52 -0.20
N ILE A 129 11.86 -16.97 0.99
CA ILE A 129 12.66 -17.89 1.81
C ILE A 129 12.86 -19.22 1.06
N ALA A 130 11.82 -19.75 0.43
CA ALA A 130 11.91 -20.97 -0.39
C ALA A 130 12.92 -20.79 -1.53
N ASN A 131 12.84 -19.69 -2.27
CA ASN A 131 13.76 -19.41 -3.37
C ASN A 131 15.22 -19.26 -2.90
N VAL A 132 15.45 -18.56 -1.78
CA VAL A 132 16.81 -18.44 -1.21
C VAL A 132 17.32 -19.80 -0.76
N THR A 133 16.50 -20.61 -0.11
CA THR A 133 16.85 -21.98 0.31
C THR A 133 17.24 -22.83 -0.90
N ASP A 134 16.47 -22.76 -1.97
CA ASP A 134 16.77 -23.48 -3.23
C ASP A 134 18.10 -23.05 -3.87
N VAL A 135 18.39 -21.73 -3.88
CA VAL A 135 19.68 -21.23 -4.34
C VAL A 135 20.84 -21.73 -3.48
N LEU A 136 20.69 -21.73 -2.16
CA LEU A 136 21.73 -22.21 -1.23
C LEU A 136 22.01 -23.70 -1.43
N ILE A 137 20.98 -24.51 -1.70
CA ILE A 137 21.15 -25.95 -2.03
C ILE A 137 21.87 -26.10 -3.38
N LYS A 138 21.45 -25.38 -4.41
CA LYS A 138 22.03 -25.45 -5.75
C LYS A 138 23.49 -24.99 -5.82
N THR A 139 23.89 -24.13 -4.89
CA THR A 139 25.27 -23.65 -4.77
C THR A 139 26.11 -24.45 -3.77
N ASP A 140 25.61 -25.57 -3.28
CA ASP A 140 26.26 -26.42 -2.25
C ASP A 140 26.59 -25.67 -0.95
N ALA A 141 25.94 -24.52 -0.68
CA ALA A 141 26.10 -23.79 0.56
C ALA A 141 25.43 -24.50 1.75
N ILE A 142 24.34 -25.22 1.48
CA ILE A 142 23.66 -26.14 2.44
C ILE A 142 23.34 -27.46 1.71
N GLY A 143 23.37 -28.56 2.46
CA GLY A 143 23.15 -29.89 1.85
C GLY A 143 21.67 -30.24 1.63
N SER A 144 20.75 -29.61 2.37
CA SER A 144 19.30 -29.82 2.27
C SER A 144 18.56 -28.66 2.90
N ASP A 145 17.24 -28.58 2.66
CA ASP A 145 16.39 -27.59 3.30
C ASP A 145 16.31 -27.82 4.83
N PRO A 146 16.86 -26.92 5.66
CA PRO A 146 16.84 -27.05 7.13
C PRO A 146 15.44 -26.84 7.72
N LEU A 147 14.49 -26.31 6.94
CA LEU A 147 13.12 -26.00 7.37
C LEU A 147 12.14 -27.13 7.00
N GLY A 148 12.57 -28.08 6.15
CA GLY A 148 11.73 -29.18 5.70
C GLY A 148 10.45 -28.70 5.01
N GLY A 149 10.53 -27.65 4.19
CA GLY A 149 9.40 -27.02 3.49
C GLY A 149 8.54 -26.12 4.36
N ARG A 150 8.83 -25.93 5.64
CA ARG A 150 8.07 -25.07 6.56
C ARG A 150 8.68 -23.67 6.63
N HIS A 151 8.76 -22.98 5.49
CA HIS A 151 9.41 -21.66 5.36
C HIS A 151 8.75 -20.59 6.22
N SER A 152 7.42 -20.65 6.42
CA SER A 152 6.67 -19.77 7.33
C SER A 152 7.10 -19.89 8.82
N SER A 153 7.86 -20.92 9.19
CA SER A 153 8.39 -21.02 10.56
C SER A 153 9.48 -20.01 10.92
N LEU A 154 10.02 -19.29 9.92
CA LEU A 154 11.06 -18.26 10.14
C LEU A 154 10.50 -16.89 10.50
N TYR A 155 9.23 -16.63 10.29
CA TYR A 155 8.63 -15.34 10.60
C TYR A 155 7.41 -15.46 11.50
N PHE A 156 6.98 -14.36 12.06
CA PHE A 156 5.81 -14.26 12.93
C PHE A 156 4.89 -13.15 12.42
N ASP A 157 3.72 -13.53 11.94
CA ASP A 157 2.76 -12.66 11.26
C ASP A 157 1.58 -12.21 12.14
N GLN A 158 1.43 -12.81 13.35
CA GLN A 158 0.26 -12.56 14.20
C GLN A 158 0.09 -11.07 14.54
N ILE A 159 1.18 -10.35 14.83
CA ILE A 159 1.11 -8.91 15.17
C ILE A 159 0.56 -8.11 13.97
N LEU A 160 1.05 -8.38 12.76
CA LEU A 160 0.54 -7.71 11.56
C LEU A 160 -0.90 -8.13 11.23
N THR A 161 -1.26 -9.38 11.51
CA THR A 161 -2.63 -9.89 11.39
C THR A 161 -3.57 -9.12 12.31
N ASP A 162 -3.18 -8.95 13.57
CA ASP A 162 -3.98 -8.22 14.56
C ASP A 162 -4.07 -6.72 14.21
N MET A 163 -2.96 -6.09 13.80
CA MET A 163 -2.95 -4.70 13.34
C MET A 163 -3.88 -4.49 12.15
N LYS A 164 -3.89 -5.43 11.19
CA LYS A 164 -4.78 -5.38 10.04
C LYS A 164 -6.25 -5.56 10.46
N ALA A 165 -6.54 -6.49 11.36
CA ALA A 165 -7.90 -6.72 11.89
C ALA A 165 -8.44 -5.49 12.62
N ASP A 166 -7.59 -4.78 13.35
CA ASP A 166 -7.91 -3.54 14.06
C ASP A 166 -7.95 -2.31 13.15
N ASN A 167 -7.78 -2.48 11.83
CA ASN A 167 -7.71 -1.39 10.84
C ASN A 167 -6.64 -0.35 11.21
N PHE A 168 -5.47 -0.80 11.66
CA PHE A 168 -4.36 0.09 11.97
C PHE A 168 -3.98 0.94 10.75
N HIS A 169 -3.87 2.25 10.97
CA HIS A 169 -3.39 3.20 9.97
C HIS A 169 -2.28 4.06 10.59
N PRO A 170 -1.05 4.06 10.04
CA PRO A 170 0.09 4.75 10.64
C PRO A 170 -0.07 6.27 10.69
N GLY A 171 -0.86 6.87 9.80
CA GLY A 171 -1.17 8.30 9.79
C GLY A 171 -2.24 8.73 10.80
N ASN A 172 -2.96 7.78 11.42
CA ASN A 172 -3.95 8.13 12.44
C ASN A 172 -3.27 8.47 13.76
N ARG A 173 -3.38 9.73 14.18
CA ARG A 173 -2.75 10.26 15.40
C ARG A 173 -3.41 9.80 16.70
N MET A 174 -4.48 9.03 16.64
CA MET A 174 -5.40 8.80 17.74
C MET A 174 -4.80 8.21 19.01
N ASN A 175 -3.68 7.54 18.98
CA ASN A 175 -3.25 6.74 20.12
C ASN A 175 -2.00 7.22 20.86
N LEU A 176 -1.33 8.26 20.37
CA LEU A 176 -0.11 8.74 21.02
C LEU A 176 -0.36 9.74 22.16
N ILE A 177 -1.51 10.39 22.15
CA ILE A 177 -1.86 11.43 23.16
C ILE A 177 -2.76 10.85 24.24
N GLU A 178 -3.64 9.90 23.91
CA GLU A 178 -4.62 9.34 24.85
C GLU A 178 -4.06 8.28 25.78
N GLY A 179 -2.96 7.61 25.44
CA GLY A 179 -2.26 6.71 26.33
C GLY A 179 -1.57 7.38 27.51
N LEU A 180 -1.49 8.73 27.51
CA LEU A 180 -0.94 9.55 28.57
C LEU A 180 -2.01 10.34 29.34
N GLY A 181 -3.25 10.34 28.88
CA GLY A 181 -4.35 11.06 29.47
C GLY A 181 -5.50 10.15 29.87
N GLN A 182 -5.75 10.04 31.15
CA GLN A 182 -6.98 9.45 31.69
C GLN A 182 -8.20 10.10 31.03
N GLY A 183 -9.04 9.31 30.38
CA GLY A 183 -10.33 9.78 29.94
C GLY A 183 -11.08 8.74 29.14
N THR A 184 -12.11 8.18 29.75
CA THR A 184 -13.24 7.55 29.06
C THR A 184 -13.96 8.61 28.21
N GLY A 185 -13.26 9.13 27.19
CA GLY A 185 -13.80 10.12 26.25
C GLY A 185 -14.53 9.42 25.12
N ASP A 186 -15.75 9.83 24.95
CA ASP A 186 -16.73 9.46 23.95
C ASP A 186 -16.11 9.14 22.58
N LEU A 187 -16.06 7.86 22.21
CA LEU A 187 -15.60 7.35 20.92
C LEU A 187 -16.50 7.79 19.73
N GLN A 188 -17.61 8.43 19.98
CA GLN A 188 -18.51 8.92 18.93
C GLN A 188 -17.95 10.14 18.17
N GLY A 189 -17.15 11.00 18.83
CA GLY A 189 -16.55 12.19 18.19
C GLY A 189 -15.43 11.88 17.20
N VAL A 190 -14.81 10.70 17.27
CA VAL A 190 -13.65 10.33 16.48
C VAL A 190 -14.02 9.77 15.10
N ARG A 191 -15.22 9.24 14.95
CA ARG A 191 -15.70 8.66 13.69
C ARG A 191 -16.08 9.69 12.62
N THR A 192 -16.27 10.95 12.99
CA THR A 192 -16.82 11.98 12.10
C THR A 192 -15.79 12.90 11.44
N ASN A 193 -14.52 12.85 11.80
CA ASN A 193 -13.51 13.82 11.36
C ASN A 193 -12.30 13.22 10.62
N ALA A 194 -12.41 12.07 9.97
CA ALA A 194 -11.44 11.69 8.97
C ALA A 194 -11.63 12.57 7.73
N HIS A 195 -11.09 13.78 7.76
CA HIS A 195 -10.97 14.62 6.57
C HIS A 195 -9.99 13.95 5.62
N LEU A 196 -10.54 13.25 4.63
CA LEU A 196 -9.74 12.83 3.48
C LEU A 196 -9.28 14.11 2.77
N GLY A 197 -7.96 14.24 2.58
CA GLY A 197 -7.38 15.37 1.86
C GLY A 197 -7.72 15.29 0.36
N THR A 198 -7.68 16.43 -0.31
CA THR A 198 -7.75 16.47 -1.78
C THR A 198 -6.55 15.77 -2.37
N LEU A 199 -6.76 14.83 -3.28
CA LEU A 199 -5.70 14.11 -3.98
C LEU A 199 -5.37 14.77 -5.31
N SER A 200 -4.07 14.82 -5.67
CA SER A 200 -3.62 15.12 -7.02
C SER A 200 -4.00 14.00 -8.01
N ASP A 201 -3.92 14.26 -9.31
CA ASP A 201 -4.18 13.26 -10.35
C ASP A 201 -3.25 12.04 -10.21
N ASP A 202 -1.97 12.27 -9.90
CA ASP A 202 -1.00 11.20 -9.67
C ASP A 202 -1.35 10.35 -8.45
N GLN A 203 -1.79 10.98 -7.38
CA GLN A 203 -2.23 10.26 -6.18
C GLN A 203 -3.49 9.42 -6.44
N TRP A 204 -4.42 9.89 -7.26
CA TRP A 204 -5.57 9.10 -7.69
C TRP A 204 -5.16 7.86 -8.49
N THR A 205 -4.14 7.95 -9.34
CA THR A 205 -3.63 6.80 -10.11
C THR A 205 -2.91 5.79 -9.25
N THR A 206 -2.28 6.24 -8.17
CA THR A 206 -1.53 5.39 -7.23
C THR A 206 -2.37 4.87 -6.07
N LEU A 207 -3.66 5.24 -5.99
CA LEU A 207 -4.57 4.67 -4.98
C LEU A 207 -4.57 3.14 -5.07
N GLN A 208 -4.29 2.51 -3.95
CA GLN A 208 -4.39 1.06 -3.83
C GLN A 208 -5.84 0.64 -3.72
N SER A 209 -6.29 -0.25 -4.60
CA SER A 209 -7.63 -0.82 -4.53
C SER A 209 -7.75 -1.69 -3.27
N VAL A 210 -8.72 -1.38 -2.43
CA VAL A 210 -9.02 -2.14 -1.21
C VAL A 210 -10.09 -3.20 -1.50
N GLY A 211 -10.94 -2.95 -2.47
CA GLY A 211 -11.99 -3.86 -2.91
C GLY A 211 -13.13 -3.14 -3.62
N ASP A 212 -13.96 -3.92 -4.27
CA ASP A 212 -15.22 -3.45 -4.85
C ASP A 212 -16.32 -3.43 -3.80
N LEU A 213 -17.15 -2.40 -3.82
CA LEU A 213 -18.39 -2.42 -3.05
C LEU A 213 -19.43 -3.26 -3.79
N ASP A 214 -19.96 -4.27 -3.12
CA ASP A 214 -21.06 -5.08 -3.63
C ASP A 214 -22.36 -4.27 -3.55
N VAL A 215 -22.63 -3.53 -4.61
CA VAL A 215 -23.83 -2.71 -4.77
C VAL A 215 -24.65 -3.27 -5.92
N PRO A 216 -25.97 -3.42 -5.77
CA PRO A 216 -26.82 -3.78 -6.89
C PRO A 216 -26.61 -2.85 -8.08
N SER A 217 -26.80 -3.39 -9.29
CA SER A 217 -26.61 -2.63 -10.53
C SER A 217 -27.43 -1.34 -10.54
N ILE A 218 -26.74 -0.21 -10.70
CA ILE A 218 -27.42 1.10 -10.77
C ILE A 218 -28.26 1.18 -12.05
N GLY A 219 -29.56 1.40 -11.88
CA GLY A 219 -30.51 1.55 -12.97
C GLY A 219 -30.37 2.92 -13.64
N PHE A 220 -30.31 2.92 -14.97
CA PHE A 220 -30.37 4.11 -15.82
C PHE A 220 -31.54 4.04 -16.79
N ARG A 221 -32.02 5.18 -17.26
CA ARG A 221 -32.99 5.22 -18.38
C ARG A 221 -32.33 4.67 -19.65
N ARG A 222 -33.10 3.95 -20.45
CA ARG A 222 -32.58 3.28 -21.65
C ARG A 222 -31.85 4.24 -22.57
N GLY A 223 -30.61 3.89 -22.95
CA GLY A 223 -29.76 4.69 -23.86
C GLY A 223 -29.30 6.04 -23.30
N SER A 224 -29.47 6.27 -21.99
CA SER A 224 -29.17 7.56 -21.33
C SER A 224 -28.28 7.37 -20.13
N ALA A 225 -27.68 8.47 -19.67
CA ALA A 225 -26.97 8.58 -18.40
C ALA A 225 -27.87 9.03 -17.24
N ALA A 226 -29.17 9.29 -17.51
CA ALA A 226 -30.10 9.67 -16.46
C ALA A 226 -30.38 8.48 -15.54
N ILE A 227 -30.15 8.68 -14.25
CA ILE A 227 -30.38 7.68 -13.21
C ILE A 227 -31.90 7.44 -13.07
N SER A 228 -32.29 6.18 -12.90
CA SER A 228 -33.69 5.81 -12.66
C SER A 228 -34.03 5.93 -11.17
N LEU A 229 -35.31 5.96 -10.80
CA LEU A 229 -35.73 5.99 -9.40
C LEU A 229 -35.15 4.82 -8.59
N SER A 230 -35.08 3.63 -9.17
CA SER A 230 -34.42 2.49 -8.52
C SER A 230 -32.92 2.71 -8.34
N GLY A 231 -32.26 3.33 -9.33
CA GLY A 231 -30.85 3.70 -9.25
C GLY A 231 -30.57 4.72 -8.15
N GLU A 232 -31.42 5.74 -8.01
CA GLU A 232 -31.29 6.73 -6.93
C GLU A 232 -31.43 6.07 -5.55
N HIS A 233 -32.33 5.11 -5.40
CA HIS A 233 -32.49 4.38 -4.16
C HIS A 233 -31.25 3.57 -3.78
N GLU A 234 -30.64 2.88 -4.74
CA GLU A 234 -29.39 2.14 -4.52
C GLU A 234 -28.22 3.07 -4.23
N LEU A 235 -28.14 4.24 -4.86
CA LEU A 235 -27.10 5.23 -4.56
C LEU A 235 -27.23 5.84 -3.15
N LYS A 236 -28.44 6.01 -2.65
CA LYS A 236 -28.67 6.42 -1.26
C LYS A 236 -28.24 5.33 -0.26
N ARG A 237 -28.42 4.05 -0.62
CA ARG A 237 -27.87 2.94 0.17
C ARG A 237 -26.35 2.94 0.14
N LEU A 238 -25.74 3.12 -1.05
CA LEU A 238 -24.29 3.25 -1.20
C LEU A 238 -23.73 4.37 -0.32
N LYS A 239 -24.38 5.56 -0.32
CA LYS A 239 -23.96 6.65 0.57
C LYS A 239 -23.91 6.24 2.02
N LYS A 240 -24.92 5.55 2.52
CA LYS A 240 -24.94 5.05 3.92
C LYS A 240 -23.82 4.05 4.18
N MET A 241 -23.50 3.19 3.20
CA MET A 241 -22.35 2.28 3.31
C MET A 241 -21.03 3.05 3.36
N LEU A 242 -20.87 4.08 2.53
CA LEU A 242 -19.66 4.92 2.51
C LEU A 242 -19.43 5.66 3.83
N ASP A 243 -20.49 5.98 4.57
CA ASP A 243 -20.38 6.59 5.89
C ASP A 243 -19.69 5.65 6.91
N SER A 244 -19.75 4.32 6.66
CA SER A 244 -19.04 3.32 7.44
C SER A 244 -17.57 3.14 7.03
N PHE A 245 -17.14 3.76 5.94
CA PHE A 245 -15.77 3.70 5.42
C PHE A 245 -15.13 5.09 5.27
N PRO A 246 -15.05 5.89 6.34
CA PRO A 246 -14.69 7.31 6.25
C PRO A 246 -13.27 7.56 5.73
N SER A 247 -12.38 6.57 5.80
CA SER A 247 -10.96 6.67 5.43
C SER A 247 -10.65 6.22 4.00
N PHE A 248 -11.68 5.94 3.17
CA PHE A 248 -11.46 5.45 1.81
C PHE A 248 -11.99 6.42 0.77
N TYR A 249 -11.28 6.51 -0.34
CA TYR A 249 -11.72 7.19 -1.57
C TYR A 249 -12.58 6.26 -2.41
N LEU A 250 -13.47 6.82 -3.21
CA LEU A 250 -14.37 6.07 -4.08
C LEU A 250 -14.05 6.35 -5.54
N ARG A 251 -13.67 5.32 -6.27
CA ARG A 251 -13.61 5.34 -7.74
C ARG A 251 -14.94 4.84 -8.31
N VAL A 252 -15.53 5.62 -9.17
CA VAL A 252 -16.75 5.26 -9.90
C VAL A 252 -16.38 4.92 -11.32
N VAL A 253 -16.36 3.63 -11.63
CA VAL A 253 -15.87 3.10 -12.91
C VAL A 253 -17.04 2.78 -13.83
N GLY A 254 -17.17 3.53 -14.92
CA GLY A 254 -18.19 3.27 -15.94
C GLY A 254 -17.82 2.04 -16.78
N GLN A 255 -18.72 1.07 -16.88
CA GLN A 255 -18.53 -0.14 -17.68
C GLN A 255 -19.19 -0.01 -19.05
N ALA A 256 -18.38 -0.08 -20.12
CA ALA A 256 -18.86 -0.06 -21.50
C ALA A 256 -19.29 -1.46 -21.97
N ARG A 257 -20.31 -1.53 -22.83
CA ARG A 257 -20.69 -2.78 -23.53
C ARG A 257 -19.65 -3.17 -24.56
N ALA A 258 -19.45 -4.50 -24.71
CA ALA A 258 -18.62 -5.06 -25.78
C ALA A 258 -19.31 -5.05 -27.17
N VAL A 259 -20.63 -4.89 -27.21
CA VAL A 259 -21.43 -4.98 -28.45
C VAL A 259 -21.91 -3.60 -28.90
N GLY A 260 -21.78 -3.29 -30.17
CA GLY A 260 -22.15 -2.01 -30.79
C GLY A 260 -20.95 -1.11 -31.05
N ASP A 261 -21.17 0.19 -31.19
CA ASP A 261 -20.12 1.19 -31.39
C ASP A 261 -19.29 1.34 -30.09
N PRO A 262 -17.99 0.99 -30.09
CA PRO A 262 -17.16 1.04 -28.90
C PRO A 262 -17.00 2.47 -28.34
N GLU A 263 -16.93 3.48 -29.22
CA GLU A 263 -16.75 4.87 -28.79
C GLU A 263 -18.03 5.44 -28.18
N ALA A 264 -19.19 5.15 -28.75
CA ALA A 264 -20.47 5.54 -28.19
C ALA A 264 -20.71 4.85 -26.83
N ASN A 265 -20.34 3.57 -26.72
CA ASN A 265 -20.43 2.82 -25.46
C ASN A 265 -19.51 3.40 -24.39
N ARG A 266 -18.26 3.78 -24.72
CA ARG A 266 -17.32 4.41 -23.78
C ARG A 266 -17.83 5.78 -23.32
N ARG A 267 -18.33 6.61 -24.24
CA ARG A 267 -18.92 7.92 -23.89
C ARG A 267 -20.09 7.75 -22.93
N LEU A 268 -21.02 6.82 -23.24
CA LEU A 268 -22.17 6.58 -22.38
C LEU A 268 -21.76 6.04 -20.99
N ALA A 269 -20.78 5.14 -20.92
CA ALA A 269 -20.26 4.61 -19.66
C ALA A 269 -19.65 5.73 -18.79
N ARG A 270 -18.85 6.62 -19.40
CA ARG A 270 -18.30 7.79 -18.73
C ARG A 270 -19.40 8.72 -18.22
N SER A 271 -20.36 9.09 -19.07
CA SER A 271 -21.46 9.99 -18.67
C SER A 271 -22.32 9.39 -17.55
N ARG A 272 -22.46 8.08 -17.49
CA ARG A 272 -23.14 7.40 -16.37
C ARG A 272 -22.37 7.50 -15.07
N ALA A 273 -21.06 7.28 -15.12
CA ALA A 273 -20.20 7.45 -13.94
C ALA A 273 -20.21 8.90 -13.44
N GLU A 274 -20.17 9.88 -14.36
CA GLU A 274 -20.28 11.30 -14.02
C GLU A 274 -21.64 11.64 -13.37
N SER A 275 -22.74 11.10 -13.91
CA SER A 275 -24.07 11.29 -13.30
C SER A 275 -24.16 10.71 -11.91
N VAL A 276 -23.54 9.56 -11.65
CA VAL A 276 -23.47 8.95 -10.33
C VAL A 276 -22.66 9.81 -9.35
N VAL A 277 -21.48 10.30 -9.76
CA VAL A 277 -20.67 11.20 -8.94
C VAL A 277 -21.43 12.47 -8.60
N SER A 278 -22.06 13.09 -9.60
CA SER A 278 -22.88 14.28 -9.39
C SER A 278 -24.02 14.04 -8.40
N PHE A 279 -24.72 12.92 -8.52
CA PHE A 279 -25.78 12.54 -7.58
C PHE A 279 -25.24 12.35 -6.16
N LEU A 280 -24.15 11.61 -5.99
CA LEU A 280 -23.57 11.36 -4.66
C LEU A 280 -23.04 12.64 -4.01
N ASN A 281 -22.47 13.57 -4.79
CA ASN A 281 -22.08 14.89 -4.31
C ASN A 281 -23.31 15.69 -3.83
N THR A 282 -24.42 15.64 -4.56
CA THR A 282 -25.68 16.28 -4.17
C THR A 282 -26.26 15.67 -2.87
N GLU A 283 -26.08 14.38 -2.65
CA GLU A 283 -26.48 13.68 -1.43
C GLU A 283 -25.46 13.89 -0.28
N GLY A 284 -24.41 14.70 -0.47
CA GLY A 284 -23.47 15.12 0.58
C GLY A 284 -22.21 14.26 0.70
N VAL A 285 -21.86 13.44 -0.30
CA VAL A 285 -20.52 12.85 -0.37
C VAL A 285 -19.54 13.94 -0.80
N ASN A 286 -18.44 14.09 -0.06
CA ASN A 286 -17.43 15.10 -0.37
C ASN A 286 -16.83 14.85 -1.77
N ALA A 287 -16.77 15.89 -2.60
CA ALA A 287 -16.22 15.83 -3.95
C ALA A 287 -14.74 15.40 -3.98
N ASP A 288 -13.95 15.75 -2.98
CA ASP A 288 -12.56 15.32 -2.86
C ASP A 288 -12.39 13.82 -2.62
N ARG A 289 -13.45 13.16 -2.19
CA ARG A 289 -13.47 11.73 -1.85
C ARG A 289 -13.85 10.82 -3.01
N ILE A 290 -14.44 11.37 -4.08
CA ILE A 290 -15.06 10.60 -5.15
C ILE A 290 -14.57 11.06 -6.51
N ARG A 291 -14.25 10.12 -7.39
CA ARG A 291 -13.82 10.42 -8.76
C ARG A 291 -14.36 9.39 -9.75
N THR A 292 -14.65 9.88 -10.97
CA THR A 292 -14.92 8.99 -12.11
C THR A 292 -13.61 8.44 -12.67
N GLU A 293 -13.62 7.16 -13.02
CA GLU A 293 -12.53 6.51 -13.73
C GLU A 293 -13.03 5.90 -15.04
N ALA A 294 -12.19 5.96 -16.08
CA ALA A 294 -12.51 5.33 -17.35
C ALA A 294 -12.29 3.83 -17.24
N ALA A 295 -13.32 3.04 -17.55
CA ALA A 295 -13.18 1.60 -17.64
C ALA A 295 -12.09 1.20 -18.63
N PRO A 296 -11.24 0.22 -18.31
CA PRO A 296 -10.46 -0.47 -19.33
C PRO A 296 -11.40 -1.08 -20.38
N ALA A 297 -10.90 -1.23 -21.60
CA ALA A 297 -11.70 -1.76 -22.71
C ALA A 297 -12.48 -3.01 -22.30
N ALA A 298 -13.76 -3.07 -22.67
CA ALA A 298 -14.72 -4.06 -22.22
C ALA A 298 -14.18 -5.49 -22.15
N SER A 299 -14.20 -6.08 -20.98
CA SER A 299 -14.07 -7.51 -20.80
C SER A 299 -15.24 -8.25 -21.47
N ARG A 300 -14.99 -9.36 -22.16
CA ARG A 300 -15.99 -10.20 -22.81
C ARG A 300 -17.02 -10.84 -21.88
N SER A 301 -16.90 -10.66 -20.59
CA SER A 301 -17.80 -11.21 -19.58
C SER A 301 -19.02 -10.30 -19.40
N GLY A 302 -20.07 -10.67 -20.03
CA GLY A 302 -21.37 -10.11 -20.29
C GLY A 302 -22.21 -9.55 -19.16
N SER A 303 -21.79 -8.57 -18.41
CA SER A 303 -22.72 -7.80 -17.59
C SER A 303 -23.27 -6.57 -18.33
N ALA A 304 -24.51 -6.22 -18.04
CA ALA A 304 -25.17 -5.04 -18.58
C ALA A 304 -24.35 -3.78 -18.30
N GLN A 305 -24.46 -2.78 -19.20
CA GLN A 305 -23.88 -1.45 -18.97
C GLN A 305 -24.23 -0.95 -17.56
N SER A 306 -23.26 -0.92 -16.66
CA SER A 306 -23.44 -0.49 -15.29
C SER A 306 -22.24 0.35 -14.83
N VAL A 307 -22.29 0.76 -13.59
CA VAL A 307 -21.20 1.46 -12.92
C VAL A 307 -20.71 0.55 -11.78
N ARG A 308 -19.39 0.42 -11.63
CA ARG A 308 -18.74 -0.31 -10.54
C ARG A 308 -18.19 0.71 -9.54
N PHE A 309 -18.17 0.32 -8.29
CA PHE A 309 -17.69 1.13 -7.18
C PHE A 309 -16.49 0.46 -6.53
N GLU A 310 -15.36 1.10 -6.60
CA GLU A 310 -14.10 0.60 -6.07
C GLU A 310 -13.61 1.51 -4.95
N LEU A 311 -13.34 0.94 -3.79
CA LEU A 311 -12.71 1.65 -2.69
C LEU A 311 -11.20 1.70 -2.90
N GLY A 312 -10.65 2.90 -2.77
CA GLY A 312 -9.22 3.14 -2.85
C GLY A 312 -8.68 3.78 -1.58
N GLN A 313 -7.46 3.47 -1.26
CA GLN A 313 -6.74 4.03 -0.14
C GLN A 313 -5.37 4.54 -0.58
N VAL A 314 -4.95 5.70 -0.06
CA VAL A 314 -3.58 6.16 -0.26
C VAL A 314 -2.64 5.14 0.39
N PRO A 315 -1.61 4.67 -0.31
CA PRO A 315 -0.62 3.75 0.26
C PRO A 315 -0.01 4.32 1.54
N TYR A 316 0.02 3.56 2.60
CA TYR A 316 0.48 3.98 3.93
C TYR A 316 1.37 2.94 4.59
#